data_8f228fb0bb70539f42685a255bd991ef
#
_entry.id   8f228fb0bb70539f42685a255bd991ef
#
_cell.length_a   1.000
_cell.length_b   1.000
_cell.length_c   1.000
_cell.angle_alpha   90.00
_cell.angle_beta   90.00
_cell.angle_gamma   90.00
#
_symmetry.space_group_name_H-M   'P 1'
#
loop_
_entity.id
_entity.type
_entity.pdbx_description
1 polymer ?
#
loop_
_entity_poly.entity_id
_entity_poly.type
_entity_poly.pdbx_seq_one_letter_code
_entity_poly.pdbx_strand_id
1 'polypeptide(L)'
;RAPIRIELWLPGNVGAGDFSESSAITRDFFEPDPMRFAPQAFAYDLDQAPAKADHAYLKLRAAHSVPIRFEIASVPDFYREAGRWSGVLGAALSALAVMGLINLLFWIRLRDRIYLRFALFILVQIGWGLFVSGLSPAWLSVWAGLSAGASPGHALLLASMGLLLMFSRGFLGVLRRSELAERVLVAAIVLVVGLALIHLLPGSGSSLPVSVLTVSALFLAPSVLLWISLSHLHAGGSRSWPLLFGATPLAMALWALAAMEMGQLEPSMLIRVGPFLASAVLSVAMAIALAGRVLDLRVQRDLALRMAETDAMTGLLNRRGGQAQLRDMFRRNREFRLALSVLFIDLDELKPVNDSLGHEAGDACLLGLANLLNEHLPAGAALSRWGGDEFVMLLPGYDSRSGKRLAEDIARHWALTPVRYGGQTLRLTASLGLATLSVEDADPESLLQRADAAVYRAKYAGRNRVEVAEADLISATLPQTRQAGVRVAGR
;
A
#
# COMPACT_ATOMS: atom_id res chain seq x y z
N ARG A 1 6.85 23.64 39.23
CA ARG A 1 5.93 24.80 39.21
C ARG A 1 5.36 24.90 37.81
N ALA A 2 4.04 25.11 37.67
CA ALA A 2 3.37 25.21 36.38
C ALA A 2 4.01 26.37 35.55
N PRO A 3 4.11 26.19 34.21
CA PRO A 3 4.74 27.17 33.34
C PRO A 3 3.95 28.51 33.26
N ILE A 4 2.67 28.47 33.60
CA ILE A 4 1.78 29.63 33.59
C ILE A 4 0.91 29.59 34.85
N ARG A 5 0.95 30.67 35.67
CA ARG A 5 0.11 30.88 36.80
C ARG A 5 -0.69 32.17 36.58
N ILE A 6 -2.01 32.08 36.73
CA ILE A 6 -2.92 33.21 36.56
C ILE A 6 -3.55 33.50 37.92
N GLU A 7 -3.45 34.73 38.36
CA GLU A 7 -4.06 35.24 39.58
C GLU A 7 -5.05 36.35 39.17
N LEU A 8 -6.33 36.18 39.48
CA LEU A 8 -7.40 37.14 39.19
C LEU A 8 -7.95 37.74 40.48
N TRP A 9 -7.99 39.04 40.57
CA TRP A 9 -8.67 39.80 41.67
C TRP A 9 -9.94 40.44 41.12
N LEU A 10 -11.07 40.07 41.67
CA LEU A 10 -12.37 40.62 41.31
C LEU A 10 -12.77 41.80 42.20
N PRO A 11 -13.62 42.74 41.72
CA PRO A 11 -14.22 43.78 42.53
C PRO A 11 -15.02 43.17 43.69
N GLY A 12 -14.81 43.68 44.88
CA GLY A 12 -15.46 43.17 46.10
C GLY A 12 -14.59 42.20 46.93
N ASN A 13 -13.58 41.54 46.34
CA ASN A 13 -12.61 40.71 47.06
C ASN A 13 -11.35 41.50 47.44
N VAL A 14 -11.18 42.70 46.90
CA VAL A 14 -10.03 43.59 47.17
C VAL A 14 -10.50 44.75 48.00
N GLY A 15 -10.21 44.71 49.30
CA GLY A 15 -10.26 45.92 50.15
C GLY A 15 -9.24 46.95 49.59
N ALA A 16 -9.54 48.25 49.74
CA ALA A 16 -8.77 49.32 49.12
C ALA A 16 -7.24 49.14 49.34
N GLY A 17 -6.52 48.58 48.37
CA GLY A 17 -5.10 48.41 48.35
C GLY A 17 -4.52 47.06 48.77
N ASP A 18 -5.28 46.05 49.10
CA ASP A 18 -4.78 44.72 49.51
C ASP A 18 -4.78 43.71 48.35
N PHE A 19 -3.66 43.58 47.65
CA PHE A 19 -3.42 42.58 46.62
C PHE A 19 -2.71 41.33 47.19
N SER A 20 -3.21 40.83 48.37
CA SER A 20 -2.65 39.61 48.94
C SER A 20 -2.99 38.37 48.10
N GLU A 21 -2.08 37.37 48.07
CA GLU A 21 -2.33 36.11 47.36
C GLU A 21 -3.54 35.36 47.89
N SER A 22 -3.98 35.64 49.12
CA SER A 22 -5.18 35.02 49.77
C SER A 22 -6.48 35.54 49.23
N SER A 23 -6.55 36.70 48.57
CA SER A 23 -7.74 37.29 47.98
C SER A 23 -7.88 37.04 46.46
N ALA A 24 -6.86 36.42 45.85
CA ALA A 24 -6.84 36.11 44.42
C ALA A 24 -7.43 34.72 44.10
N ILE A 25 -8.22 34.63 43.03
CA ILE A 25 -8.55 33.35 42.43
C ILE A 25 -7.34 32.88 41.61
N THR A 26 -6.63 31.89 42.13
CA THR A 26 -5.43 31.36 41.47
C THR A 26 -5.76 30.14 40.63
N ARG A 27 -5.26 30.09 39.40
CA ARG A 27 -5.39 28.98 38.48
C ARG A 27 -4.02 28.56 37.92
N ASP A 28 -3.72 27.29 38.02
CA ASP A 28 -2.54 26.67 37.43
C ASP A 28 -2.92 25.80 36.25
N PHE A 29 -2.14 25.84 35.20
CA PHE A 29 -2.47 25.18 33.92
C PHE A 29 -2.71 23.66 34.04
N PHE A 30 -2.07 23.00 35.00
CA PHE A 30 -2.10 21.54 35.15
C PHE A 30 -2.95 21.07 36.34
N GLU A 31 -3.56 21.95 37.13
CA GLU A 31 -4.45 21.50 38.18
C GLU A 31 -5.80 21.10 37.61
N PRO A 32 -6.35 19.91 38.02
CA PRO A 32 -7.69 19.51 37.65
C PRO A 32 -8.70 20.42 38.35
N ASP A 33 -9.27 21.37 37.60
CA ASP A 33 -10.29 22.27 38.08
C ASP A 33 -11.66 21.82 37.60
N PRO A 34 -12.61 21.55 38.51
CA PRO A 34 -13.97 21.19 38.16
C PRO A 34 -14.73 22.31 37.42
N MET A 35 -14.27 23.57 37.49
CA MET A 35 -14.80 24.70 36.73
C MET A 35 -14.03 24.94 35.39
N ARG A 36 -13.24 24.01 34.89
CA ARG A 36 -12.59 24.11 33.59
C ARG A 36 -13.61 23.87 32.49
N PHE A 37 -14.37 24.92 32.15
CA PHE A 37 -15.46 24.85 31.14
C PHE A 37 -14.98 24.60 29.71
N ALA A 38 -13.70 24.85 29.44
CA ALA A 38 -13.09 24.45 28.16
C ALA A 38 -11.62 24.01 28.40
N PRO A 39 -11.23 22.87 27.85
CA PRO A 39 -9.84 22.35 28.00
C PRO A 39 -8.77 23.31 27.48
N GLN A 40 -9.16 24.35 26.77
CA GLN A 40 -8.24 25.23 25.99
C GLN A 40 -8.25 26.68 26.49
N ALA A 41 -9.06 27.02 27.52
CA ALA A 41 -9.14 28.37 28.04
C ALA A 41 -9.32 28.36 29.57
N PHE A 42 -8.71 29.35 30.23
CA PHE A 42 -9.07 29.64 31.62
C PHE A 42 -10.34 30.47 31.62
N ALA A 43 -11.41 29.91 32.17
CA ALA A 43 -12.67 30.62 32.33
C ALA A 43 -12.89 30.95 33.79
N TYR A 44 -13.29 32.17 34.06
CA TYR A 44 -13.70 32.66 35.37
C TYR A 44 -15.14 33.06 35.27
N ASP A 45 -16.00 32.49 36.13
CA ASP A 45 -17.40 32.90 36.23
C ASP A 45 -17.47 34.19 37.07
N LEU A 46 -18.12 35.19 36.52
CA LEU A 46 -18.37 36.46 37.20
C LEU A 46 -19.84 36.43 37.68
N ASP A 47 -20.04 36.10 38.96
CA ASP A 47 -21.39 35.98 39.56
C ASP A 47 -22.23 37.24 39.44
N GLN A 48 -21.61 38.41 39.25
CA GLN A 48 -22.28 39.67 39.02
C GLN A 48 -21.59 40.44 37.91
N ALA A 49 -22.40 41.10 37.06
CA ALA A 49 -21.87 42.02 36.08
C ALA A 49 -21.16 43.18 36.81
N PRO A 50 -19.85 43.42 36.54
CA PRO A 50 -19.13 44.51 37.21
C PRO A 50 -19.80 45.85 36.91
N ALA A 51 -19.93 46.70 37.93
CA ALA A 51 -20.40 48.05 37.71
C ALA A 51 -19.40 48.84 36.83
N LYS A 52 -19.87 49.88 36.13
CA LYS A 52 -19.04 50.65 35.19
C LYS A 52 -17.74 51.23 35.75
N ALA A 53 -17.54 51.23 37.08
CA ALA A 53 -16.39 51.75 37.76
C ALA A 53 -15.47 50.66 38.38
N ASP A 54 -15.84 49.38 38.26
CA ASP A 54 -15.09 48.32 38.87
C ASP A 54 -13.94 47.84 37.96
N HIS A 55 -12.78 47.61 38.59
CA HIS A 55 -11.59 47.10 37.91
C HIS A 55 -11.30 45.65 38.36
N ALA A 56 -11.12 44.75 37.41
CA ALA A 56 -10.54 43.45 37.67
C ALA A 56 -9.01 43.51 37.40
N TYR A 57 -8.22 42.95 38.29
CA TYR A 57 -6.76 42.90 38.10
C TYR A 57 -6.31 41.50 37.82
N LEU A 58 -5.52 41.34 36.78
CA LEU A 58 -4.99 40.05 36.35
C LEU A 58 -3.46 40.08 36.38
N LYS A 59 -2.87 39.17 37.14
CA LYS A 59 -1.43 38.98 37.20
C LYS A 59 -1.07 37.65 36.56
N LEU A 60 -0.23 37.72 35.55
CA LEU A 60 0.26 36.59 34.83
C LEU A 60 1.74 36.35 35.16
N ARG A 61 2.04 35.12 35.57
CA ARG A 61 3.43 34.65 35.70
C ARG A 61 3.64 33.53 34.64
N ALA A 62 4.42 33.83 33.61
CA ALA A 62 4.81 32.90 32.60
C ALA A 62 6.35 32.85 32.52
N ALA A 63 6.91 31.69 32.21
CA ALA A 63 8.34 31.49 32.05
C ALA A 63 8.89 32.12 30.74
N HIS A 64 8.03 32.40 29.78
CA HIS A 64 8.32 33.01 28.47
C HIS A 64 7.11 33.84 28.00
N SER A 65 7.32 34.69 26.98
CA SER A 65 6.24 35.45 26.37
C SER A 65 5.22 34.51 25.73
N VAL A 66 3.94 34.62 26.13
CA VAL A 66 2.84 33.86 25.59
C VAL A 66 1.80 34.85 25.06
N PRO A 67 1.33 34.70 23.79
CA PRO A 67 0.27 35.56 23.31
C PRO A 67 -1.02 35.23 24.05
N ILE A 68 -1.64 36.25 24.66
CA ILE A 68 -2.84 36.09 25.52
C ILE A 68 -3.98 36.88 24.88
N ARG A 69 -5.10 36.22 24.70
CA ARG A 69 -6.36 36.84 24.31
C ARG A 69 -7.31 36.83 25.49
N PHE A 70 -7.86 37.98 25.80
CA PHE A 70 -8.94 38.12 26.77
C PHE A 70 -10.27 38.29 26.04
N GLU A 71 -11.25 37.59 26.48
CA GLU A 71 -12.62 37.69 25.96
C GLU A 71 -13.62 37.63 27.08
N ILE A 72 -14.58 38.58 27.09
CA ILE A 72 -15.72 38.57 27.96
C ILE A 72 -16.90 38.15 27.11
N ALA A 73 -17.48 37.00 27.42
CA ALA A 73 -18.60 36.44 26.71
C ALA A 73 -19.72 36.02 27.67
N SER A 74 -20.94 35.91 27.13
CA SER A 74 -22.00 35.26 27.89
C SER A 74 -21.71 33.76 28.05
N VAL A 75 -22.09 33.19 29.18
CA VAL A 75 -21.89 31.73 29.43
C VAL A 75 -22.46 30.87 28.29
N PRO A 76 -23.66 31.12 27.74
CA PRO A 76 -24.15 30.36 26.58
C PRO A 76 -23.31 30.49 25.31
N ASP A 77 -22.79 31.69 25.02
CA ASP A 77 -21.96 31.92 23.83
C ASP A 77 -20.60 31.25 23.95
N PHE A 78 -19.99 31.31 25.14
CA PHE A 78 -18.75 30.58 25.43
C PHE A 78 -18.90 29.07 25.22
N TYR A 79 -19.95 28.45 25.78
CA TYR A 79 -20.21 27.02 25.58
C TYR A 79 -20.51 26.67 24.13
N ARG A 80 -21.21 27.54 23.41
CA ARG A 80 -21.52 27.34 21.98
C ARG A 80 -20.27 27.35 21.15
N GLU A 81 -19.37 28.31 21.39
CA GLU A 81 -18.12 28.40 20.68
C GLU A 81 -17.15 27.23 20.99
N ALA A 82 -16.99 26.94 22.30
CA ALA A 82 -16.17 25.80 22.75
C ALA A 82 -16.69 24.47 22.19
N GLY A 83 -18.02 24.26 22.16
CA GLY A 83 -18.66 23.08 21.61
C GLY A 83 -18.43 22.94 20.10
N ARG A 84 -18.51 24.04 19.32
CA ARG A 84 -18.21 24.04 17.87
C ARG A 84 -16.79 23.62 17.59
N TRP A 85 -15.82 24.18 18.28
CA TRP A 85 -14.40 23.87 18.04
C TRP A 85 -14.03 22.46 18.51
N SER A 86 -14.58 22.02 19.63
CA SER A 86 -14.41 20.64 20.09
C SER A 86 -15.00 19.64 19.09
N GLY A 87 -16.15 19.96 18.49
CA GLY A 87 -16.76 19.17 17.43
C GLY A 87 -15.89 19.08 16.16
N VAL A 88 -15.35 20.22 15.69
CA VAL A 88 -14.45 20.28 14.52
C VAL A 88 -13.17 19.49 14.76
N LEU A 89 -12.54 19.68 15.92
CA LEU A 89 -11.34 18.93 16.28
C LEU A 89 -11.62 17.42 16.40
N GLY A 90 -12.73 17.07 17.08
CA GLY A 90 -13.17 15.67 17.20
C GLY A 90 -13.39 14.99 15.84
N ALA A 91 -14.03 15.69 14.90
CA ALA A 91 -14.22 15.20 13.54
C ALA A 91 -12.89 15.00 12.81
N ALA A 92 -11.96 15.97 12.93
CA ALA A 92 -10.62 15.86 12.31
C ALA A 92 -9.82 14.69 12.90
N LEU A 93 -9.80 14.52 14.22
CA LEU A 93 -9.12 13.41 14.90
C LEU A 93 -9.73 12.05 14.54
N SER A 94 -11.06 11.97 14.42
CA SER A 94 -11.76 10.75 14.00
C SER A 94 -11.40 10.37 12.56
N ALA A 95 -11.38 11.35 11.65
CA ALA A 95 -10.93 11.12 10.26
C ALA A 95 -9.49 10.63 10.21
N LEU A 96 -8.58 11.23 11.00
CA LEU A 96 -7.20 10.78 11.12
C LEU A 96 -7.11 9.35 11.67
N ALA A 97 -7.91 9.00 12.69
CA ALA A 97 -7.92 7.66 13.28
C ALA A 97 -8.33 6.59 12.25
N VAL A 98 -9.37 6.86 11.45
CA VAL A 98 -9.79 5.96 10.36
C VAL A 98 -8.67 5.80 9.33
N MET A 99 -8.04 6.90 8.91
CA MET A 99 -6.92 6.86 7.95
C MET A 99 -5.69 6.13 8.52
N GLY A 100 -5.40 6.32 9.81
CA GLY A 100 -4.34 5.60 10.51
C GLY A 100 -4.59 4.09 10.53
N LEU A 101 -5.81 3.68 10.83
CA LEU A 101 -6.22 2.27 10.82
C LEU A 101 -6.10 1.65 9.41
N ILE A 102 -6.58 2.35 8.38
CA ILE A 102 -6.46 1.90 6.99
C ILE A 102 -4.99 1.67 6.62
N ASN A 103 -4.10 2.63 6.93
CA ASN A 103 -2.67 2.49 6.64
C ASN A 103 -2.02 1.36 7.43
N LEU A 104 -2.43 1.13 8.68
CA LEU A 104 -1.96 0.01 9.50
C LEU A 104 -2.37 -1.34 8.89
N LEU A 105 -3.63 -1.47 8.43
CA LEU A 105 -4.12 -2.67 7.74
C LEU A 105 -3.35 -2.92 6.43
N PHE A 106 -3.09 -1.88 5.63
CA PHE A 106 -2.26 -2.00 4.44
C PHE A 106 -0.83 -2.43 4.79
N TRP A 107 -0.24 -1.89 5.85
CA TRP A 107 1.08 -2.35 6.31
C TRP A 107 1.08 -3.83 6.70
N ILE A 108 0.11 -4.28 7.47
CA ILE A 108 -0.02 -5.70 7.85
C ILE A 108 -0.11 -6.60 6.62
N ARG A 109 -0.90 -6.18 5.61
CA ARG A 109 -1.17 -6.96 4.40
C ARG A 109 -0.04 -6.94 3.39
N LEU A 110 0.58 -5.78 3.17
CA LEU A 110 1.58 -5.55 2.11
C LEU A 110 3.02 -5.62 2.64
N ARG A 111 3.22 -5.51 3.96
CA ARG A 111 4.53 -5.47 4.63
C ARG A 111 5.46 -4.35 4.11
N ASP A 112 4.92 -3.34 3.44
CA ASP A 112 5.69 -2.18 2.99
C ASP A 112 5.78 -1.12 4.11
N ARG A 113 7.01 -0.78 4.49
CA ARG A 113 7.34 0.18 5.57
C ARG A 113 6.81 1.60 5.32
N ILE A 114 6.43 1.93 4.08
CA ILE A 114 5.86 3.23 3.74
C ILE A 114 4.53 3.44 4.48
N TYR A 115 3.65 2.44 4.47
CA TYR A 115 2.36 2.50 5.17
C TYR A 115 2.54 2.62 6.69
N LEU A 116 3.52 1.90 7.26
CA LEU A 116 3.83 2.00 8.69
C LEU A 116 4.29 3.40 9.08
N ARG A 117 5.19 4.02 8.29
CA ARG A 117 5.68 5.39 8.57
C ARG A 117 4.55 6.41 8.53
N PHE A 118 3.63 6.27 7.57
CA PHE A 118 2.48 7.16 7.47
C PHE A 118 1.47 6.93 8.59
N ALA A 119 1.21 5.68 8.99
CA ALA A 119 0.38 5.35 10.14
C ALA A 119 0.97 5.92 11.45
N LEU A 120 2.29 5.83 11.65
CA LEU A 120 2.98 6.42 12.80
C LEU A 120 2.87 7.95 12.82
N PHE A 121 3.02 8.62 11.65
CA PHE A 121 2.79 10.06 11.53
C PHE A 121 1.39 10.42 12.02
N ILE A 122 0.36 9.73 11.53
CA ILE A 122 -1.05 9.97 11.92
C ILE A 122 -1.26 9.70 13.42
N LEU A 123 -0.70 8.64 13.96
CA LEU A 123 -0.83 8.30 15.38
C LEU A 123 -0.25 9.39 16.29
N VAL A 124 0.95 9.88 15.96
CA VAL A 124 1.60 10.98 16.72
C VAL A 124 0.80 12.28 16.57
N GLN A 125 0.24 12.54 15.38
CA GLN A 125 -0.62 13.70 15.14
C GLN A 125 -1.89 13.67 15.98
N ILE A 126 -2.52 12.49 16.14
CA ILE A 126 -3.67 12.30 17.06
C ILE A 126 -3.22 12.55 18.50
N GLY A 127 -2.08 11.99 18.92
CA GLY A 127 -1.51 12.22 20.25
C GLY A 127 -1.29 13.71 20.54
N TRP A 128 -0.76 14.46 19.57
CA TRP A 128 -0.63 15.91 19.67
C TRP A 128 -2.00 16.61 19.81
N GLY A 129 -2.99 16.19 19.02
CA GLY A 129 -4.35 16.74 19.09
C GLY A 129 -5.03 16.51 20.44
N LEU A 130 -4.89 15.32 20.99
CA LEU A 130 -5.40 14.99 22.33
C LEU A 130 -4.67 15.80 23.43
N PHE A 131 -3.39 16.06 23.25
CA PHE A 131 -2.62 16.90 24.16
C PHE A 131 -3.08 18.36 24.11
N VAL A 132 -3.18 18.94 22.91
CA VAL A 132 -3.61 20.35 22.71
C VAL A 132 -5.05 20.55 23.12
N SER A 133 -5.92 19.58 22.98
CA SER A 133 -7.33 19.65 23.41
C SER A 133 -7.51 19.59 24.93
N GLY A 134 -6.46 19.27 25.70
CA GLY A 134 -6.55 19.04 27.14
C GLY A 134 -7.32 17.75 27.51
N LEU A 135 -7.67 16.93 26.53
CA LEU A 135 -8.28 15.61 26.73
C LEU A 135 -7.24 14.52 27.06
N SER A 136 -5.98 14.91 27.22
CA SER A 136 -4.93 13.95 27.58
C SER A 136 -5.27 13.33 28.94
N PRO A 137 -5.22 11.99 29.05
CA PRO A 137 -5.47 11.29 30.32
C PRO A 137 -4.52 11.76 31.42
N ALA A 138 -4.99 11.73 32.67
CA ALA A 138 -4.22 12.14 33.84
C ALA A 138 -2.85 11.43 33.97
N TRP A 139 -2.70 10.22 33.38
CA TRP A 139 -1.39 9.54 33.33
C TRP A 139 -0.37 10.23 32.44
N LEU A 140 -0.81 10.99 31.41
CA LEU A 140 0.11 11.81 30.60
C LEU A 140 0.61 13.02 31.41
N SER A 141 -0.18 13.54 32.36
CA SER A 141 0.24 14.57 33.29
C SER A 141 1.29 14.05 34.30
N VAL A 142 1.27 12.77 34.64
CA VAL A 142 2.33 12.11 35.44
C VAL A 142 3.64 12.07 34.64
N TRP A 143 3.60 11.83 33.33
CA TRP A 143 4.76 11.96 32.44
C TRP A 143 5.21 13.41 32.31
N ALA A 144 4.30 14.38 32.25
CA ALA A 144 4.61 15.81 32.31
C ALA A 144 5.21 16.24 33.66
N GLY A 145 4.88 15.54 34.74
CA GLY A 145 5.48 15.71 36.06
C GLY A 145 6.95 15.26 36.16
N LEU A 146 7.43 14.45 35.20
CA LEU A 146 8.83 14.04 35.14
C LEU A 146 9.80 15.18 34.82
N SER A 147 9.32 16.34 34.35
CA SER A 147 10.20 17.47 34.11
C SER A 147 9.48 18.81 34.22
N ALA A 148 9.70 19.52 35.32
CA ALA A 148 9.29 20.90 35.39
C ALA A 148 9.91 21.68 34.19
N GLY A 149 9.06 22.17 33.27
CA GLY A 149 9.46 22.93 32.10
C GLY A 149 9.69 22.15 30.80
N ALA A 150 9.32 20.84 30.72
CA ALA A 150 9.25 20.14 29.43
C ALA A 150 8.02 20.57 28.63
N SER A 151 8.12 20.55 27.31
CA SER A 151 7.03 20.91 26.38
C SER A 151 6.62 19.70 25.51
N PRO A 152 5.91 18.72 26.07
CA PRO A 152 5.54 17.51 25.35
C PRO A 152 4.67 17.78 24.10
N GLY A 153 3.90 18.85 24.09
CA GLY A 153 3.14 19.28 22.91
C GLY A 153 4.03 19.61 21.73
N HIS A 154 5.10 20.39 21.95
CA HIS A 154 6.06 20.69 20.89
C HIS A 154 6.86 19.45 20.48
N ALA A 155 7.20 18.57 21.43
CA ALA A 155 7.86 17.31 21.12
C ALA A 155 7.02 16.44 20.16
N LEU A 156 5.71 16.29 20.43
CA LEU A 156 4.80 15.53 19.57
C LEU A 156 4.63 16.17 18.20
N LEU A 157 4.49 17.50 18.13
CA LEU A 157 4.39 18.23 16.87
C LEU A 157 5.63 18.00 16.00
N LEU A 158 6.82 18.21 16.56
CA LEU A 158 8.09 18.02 15.86
C LEU A 158 8.31 16.54 15.47
N ALA A 159 7.99 15.61 16.35
CA ALA A 159 8.08 14.19 16.04
C ALA A 159 7.16 13.80 14.86
N SER A 160 5.94 14.34 14.80
CA SER A 160 5.04 14.11 13.68
C SER A 160 5.62 14.63 12.36
N MET A 161 6.24 15.81 12.38
CA MET A 161 6.92 16.37 11.20
C MET A 161 8.12 15.52 10.76
N GLY A 162 8.93 15.04 11.70
CA GLY A 162 10.03 14.12 11.42
C GLY A 162 9.55 12.86 10.72
N LEU A 163 8.46 12.27 11.21
CA LEU A 163 7.83 11.10 10.60
C LEU A 163 7.27 11.37 9.19
N LEU A 164 6.69 12.56 8.97
CA LEU A 164 6.21 12.96 7.65
C LEU A 164 7.37 13.14 6.66
N LEU A 165 8.48 13.74 7.08
CA LEU A 165 9.69 13.85 6.25
C LEU A 165 10.29 12.46 5.94
N MET A 166 10.35 11.56 6.93
CA MET A 166 10.79 10.17 6.74
C MET A 166 9.87 9.38 5.80
N PHE A 167 8.56 9.62 5.88
CA PHE A 167 7.60 9.06 4.94
C PHE A 167 7.86 9.56 3.52
N SER A 168 8.00 10.89 3.35
CA SER A 168 8.20 11.55 2.05
C SER A 168 9.48 11.06 1.37
N ARG A 169 10.56 10.85 2.14
CA ARG A 169 11.81 10.24 1.66
C ARG A 169 11.57 8.88 1.01
N GLY A 170 10.80 8.01 1.65
CA GLY A 170 10.47 6.69 1.13
C GLY A 170 9.47 6.73 -0.04
N PHE A 171 8.48 7.63 0.04
CA PHE A 171 7.43 7.75 -0.95
C PHE A 171 7.94 8.28 -2.30
N LEU A 172 8.75 9.34 -2.28
CA LEU A 172 9.31 9.97 -3.48
C LEU A 172 10.55 9.24 -4.03
N GLY A 173 11.20 8.38 -3.24
CA GLY A 173 12.44 7.71 -3.65
C GLY A 173 13.58 8.69 -3.94
N VAL A 174 13.72 9.72 -3.12
CA VAL A 174 14.63 10.87 -3.29
C VAL A 174 16.09 10.47 -3.51
N LEU A 175 16.54 9.43 -2.81
CA LEU A 175 17.91 8.88 -2.92
C LEU A 175 18.35 8.54 -4.36
N ARG A 176 17.40 8.25 -5.26
CA ARG A 176 17.71 7.81 -6.62
C ARG A 176 17.88 8.94 -7.62
N ARG A 177 17.60 10.21 -7.24
CA ARG A 177 17.50 11.32 -8.21
C ARG A 177 18.37 12.55 -7.91
N SER A 178 18.61 12.90 -6.63
CA SER A 178 19.39 14.09 -6.26
C SER A 178 20.03 13.90 -4.88
N GLU A 179 21.36 13.92 -4.86
CA GLU A 179 22.15 13.82 -3.63
C GLU A 179 21.95 15.03 -2.72
N LEU A 180 21.80 16.22 -3.31
CA LEU A 180 21.54 17.45 -2.54
C LEU A 180 20.18 17.37 -1.83
N ALA A 181 19.13 16.98 -2.54
CA ALA A 181 17.80 16.86 -1.94
C ALA A 181 17.78 15.84 -0.80
N GLU A 182 18.52 14.74 -0.93
CA GLU A 182 18.66 13.73 0.11
C GLU A 182 19.39 14.29 1.34
N ARG A 183 20.50 15.00 1.15
CA ARG A 183 21.27 15.63 2.26
C ARG A 183 20.43 16.65 3.01
N VAL A 184 19.71 17.53 2.29
CA VAL A 184 18.82 18.54 2.89
C VAL A 184 17.69 17.87 3.67
N LEU A 185 17.06 16.82 3.11
CA LEU A 185 16.00 16.11 3.78
C LEU A 185 16.47 15.40 5.06
N VAL A 186 17.62 14.74 5.00
CA VAL A 186 18.21 14.08 6.18
C VAL A 186 18.57 15.10 7.25
N ALA A 187 19.16 16.24 6.88
CA ALA A 187 19.48 17.32 7.80
C ALA A 187 18.21 17.87 8.49
N ALA A 188 17.13 18.08 7.73
CA ALA A 188 15.84 18.50 8.28
C ALA A 188 15.24 17.45 9.24
N ILE A 189 15.32 16.16 8.91
CA ILE A 189 14.86 15.08 9.80
C ILE A 189 15.66 15.08 11.11
N VAL A 190 16.98 15.14 11.03
CA VAL A 190 17.86 15.16 12.22
C VAL A 190 17.58 16.37 13.10
N LEU A 191 17.42 17.55 12.50
CA LEU A 191 17.09 18.78 13.23
C LEU A 191 15.75 18.63 13.98
N VAL A 192 14.69 18.23 13.26
CA VAL A 192 13.35 18.16 13.84
C VAL A 192 13.25 17.08 14.92
N VAL A 193 13.83 15.90 14.69
CA VAL A 193 13.86 14.82 15.68
C VAL A 193 14.73 15.19 16.89
N GLY A 194 15.89 15.81 16.65
CA GLY A 194 16.74 16.30 17.72
C GLY A 194 16.05 17.35 18.62
N LEU A 195 15.34 18.31 18.02
CA LEU A 195 14.53 19.27 18.76
C LEU A 195 13.38 18.61 19.53
N ALA A 196 12.70 17.62 18.91
CA ALA A 196 11.65 16.86 19.61
C ALA A 196 12.19 16.19 20.89
N LEU A 197 13.39 15.60 20.84
CA LEU A 197 14.03 14.99 21.99
C LEU A 197 14.43 16.03 23.04
N ILE A 198 14.96 17.19 22.61
CA ILE A 198 15.31 18.30 23.52
C ILE A 198 14.06 18.76 24.30
N HIS A 199 12.90 18.85 23.67
CA HIS A 199 11.66 19.25 24.34
C HIS A 199 11.16 18.27 25.42
N LEU A 200 11.71 17.07 25.48
CA LEU A 200 11.44 16.11 26.56
C LEU A 200 12.34 16.34 27.80
N LEU A 201 13.38 17.17 27.68
CA LEU A 201 14.31 17.44 28.78
C LEU A 201 13.74 18.51 29.75
N PRO A 202 14.03 18.40 31.05
CA PRO A 202 13.64 19.41 32.04
C PRO A 202 14.15 20.81 31.70
N GLY A 203 13.28 21.81 31.82
CA GLY A 203 13.64 23.22 31.59
C GLY A 203 13.82 23.64 30.13
N SER A 204 13.72 22.71 29.17
CA SER A 204 13.92 23.03 27.75
C SER A 204 12.83 23.95 27.18
N GLY A 205 11.60 23.82 27.66
CA GLY A 205 10.46 24.61 27.21
C GLY A 205 10.54 26.11 27.60
N SER A 206 11.38 26.46 28.56
CA SER A 206 11.57 27.85 29.01
C SER A 206 12.80 28.50 28.42
N SER A 207 13.60 27.81 27.64
CA SER A 207 14.82 28.36 27.06
C SER A 207 14.52 29.09 25.73
N LEU A 208 14.90 30.37 25.66
CA LEU A 208 14.73 31.20 24.46
C LEU A 208 15.36 30.57 23.21
N PRO A 209 16.60 30.02 23.25
CA PRO A 209 17.21 29.39 22.08
C PRO A 209 16.36 28.18 21.53
N VAL A 210 15.83 27.34 22.42
CA VAL A 210 15.03 26.21 22.02
C VAL A 210 13.71 26.66 21.37
N SER A 211 13.07 27.70 21.92
CA SER A 211 11.83 28.27 21.35
C SER A 211 12.08 28.84 19.95
N VAL A 212 13.16 29.60 19.76
CA VAL A 212 13.53 30.15 18.43
C VAL A 212 13.83 29.05 17.43
N LEU A 213 14.57 28.03 17.83
CA LEU A 213 14.85 26.87 16.95
C LEU A 213 13.58 26.10 16.58
N THR A 214 12.65 25.97 17.53
CA THR A 214 11.35 25.28 17.29
C THR A 214 10.51 26.04 16.26
N VAL A 215 10.35 27.35 16.44
CA VAL A 215 9.64 28.19 15.48
C VAL A 215 10.32 28.14 14.10
N SER A 216 11.65 28.20 14.06
CA SER A 216 12.40 28.06 12.81
C SER A 216 12.17 26.71 12.14
N ALA A 217 12.09 25.62 12.92
CA ALA A 217 11.81 24.29 12.39
C ALA A 217 10.37 24.17 11.83
N LEU A 218 9.39 24.87 12.44
CA LEU A 218 8.02 24.94 11.94
C LEU A 218 7.90 25.64 10.58
N PHE A 219 8.82 26.55 10.26
CA PHE A 219 8.94 27.16 8.93
C PHE A 219 9.73 26.29 7.96
N LEU A 220 10.88 25.78 8.39
CA LEU A 220 11.83 25.09 7.51
C LEU A 220 11.32 23.70 7.06
N ALA A 221 10.81 22.90 7.99
CA ALA A 221 10.46 21.51 7.66
C ALA A 221 9.35 21.40 6.61
N PRO A 222 8.20 22.12 6.70
CA PRO A 222 7.20 22.11 5.64
C PRO A 222 7.73 22.74 4.34
N SER A 223 8.60 23.76 4.40
CA SER A 223 9.23 24.35 3.22
C SER A 223 10.13 23.35 2.49
N VAL A 224 10.91 22.56 3.22
CA VAL A 224 11.74 21.48 2.66
C VAL A 224 10.84 20.42 2.00
N LEU A 225 9.73 20.04 2.64
CA LEU A 225 8.78 19.09 2.09
C LEU A 225 8.18 19.58 0.76
N LEU A 226 7.74 20.83 0.70
CA LEU A 226 7.20 21.45 -0.52
C LEU A 226 8.25 21.56 -1.61
N TRP A 227 9.46 22.03 -1.27
CA TRP A 227 10.58 22.15 -2.22
C TRP A 227 10.94 20.79 -2.84
N ILE A 228 11.07 19.74 -2.03
CA ILE A 228 11.39 18.39 -2.54
C ILE A 228 10.25 17.85 -3.41
N SER A 229 8.99 18.05 -3.01
CA SER A 229 7.82 17.62 -3.78
C SER A 229 7.76 18.31 -5.14
N LEU A 230 8.03 19.63 -5.19
CA LEU A 230 8.06 20.43 -6.39
C LEU A 230 9.23 20.04 -7.31
N SER A 231 10.44 19.90 -6.73
CA SER A 231 11.64 19.47 -7.47
C SER A 231 11.45 18.10 -8.12
N HIS A 232 10.81 17.17 -7.40
CA HIS A 232 10.51 15.86 -7.94
C HIS A 232 9.46 15.92 -9.07
N LEU A 233 8.50 16.82 -8.97
CA LEU A 233 7.50 17.06 -10.01
C LEU A 233 8.13 17.60 -11.28
N HIS A 234 9.00 18.63 -11.18
CA HIS A 234 9.73 19.20 -12.32
C HIS A 234 10.63 18.15 -13.03
N ALA A 235 11.14 17.18 -12.28
CA ALA A 235 11.89 16.05 -12.83
C ALA A 235 11.02 14.96 -13.49
N GLY A 236 9.74 15.23 -13.77
CA GLY A 236 8.80 14.30 -14.42
C GLY A 236 8.19 13.26 -13.48
N GLY A 237 8.30 13.44 -12.18
CA GLY A 237 7.73 12.53 -11.18
C GLY A 237 6.27 12.80 -10.88
N SER A 238 5.34 12.27 -11.68
CA SER A 238 3.88 12.45 -11.51
C SER A 238 3.36 12.04 -10.11
N ARG A 239 4.08 11.17 -9.39
CA ARG A 239 3.72 10.72 -8.03
C ARG A 239 3.77 11.80 -6.96
N SER A 240 4.37 12.97 -7.22
CA SER A 240 4.50 14.06 -6.25
C SER A 240 3.23 14.89 -6.09
N TRP A 241 2.32 14.87 -7.06
CA TRP A 241 1.11 15.69 -7.04
C TRP A 241 0.26 15.53 -5.77
N PRO A 242 -0.08 14.30 -5.33
CA PRO A 242 -0.91 14.14 -4.14
C PRO A 242 -0.21 14.61 -2.87
N LEU A 243 1.11 14.41 -2.79
CA LEU A 243 1.91 14.90 -1.66
C LEU A 243 1.96 16.43 -1.65
N LEU A 244 2.20 17.07 -2.79
CA LEU A 244 2.23 18.52 -2.91
C LEU A 244 0.87 19.13 -2.56
N PHE A 245 -0.22 18.58 -3.11
CA PHE A 245 -1.59 19.02 -2.85
C PHE A 245 -1.96 18.91 -1.37
N GLY A 246 -1.65 17.78 -0.73
CA GLY A 246 -1.96 17.56 0.68
C GLY A 246 -1.03 18.30 1.64
N ALA A 247 0.26 18.46 1.29
CA ALA A 247 1.25 19.13 2.13
C ALA A 247 1.12 20.66 2.11
N THR A 248 0.58 21.26 1.03
CA THR A 248 0.44 22.72 0.94
C THR A 248 -0.46 23.30 2.04
N PRO A 249 -1.70 22.80 2.28
CA PRO A 249 -2.52 23.29 3.38
C PRO A 249 -1.86 23.06 4.74
N LEU A 250 -1.15 21.94 4.91
CA LEU A 250 -0.44 21.64 6.16
C LEU A 250 0.71 22.63 6.38
N ALA A 251 1.48 22.95 5.34
CA ALA A 251 2.53 23.96 5.42
C ALA A 251 1.98 25.33 5.81
N MET A 252 0.89 25.76 5.17
CA MET A 252 0.23 27.04 5.50
C MET A 252 -0.26 27.08 6.95
N ALA A 253 -0.86 25.99 7.42
CA ALA A 253 -1.34 25.90 8.81
C ALA A 253 -0.19 25.92 9.83
N LEU A 254 0.94 25.26 9.53
CA LEU A 254 2.13 25.28 10.40
C LEU A 254 2.85 26.64 10.37
N TRP A 255 2.92 27.31 9.23
CA TRP A 255 3.46 28.67 9.14
C TRP A 255 2.57 29.67 9.91
N ALA A 256 1.25 29.54 9.82
CA ALA A 256 0.33 30.35 10.63
C ALA A 256 0.49 30.08 12.13
N LEU A 257 0.67 28.81 12.54
CA LEU A 257 0.96 28.44 13.92
C LEU A 257 2.28 29.05 14.40
N ALA A 258 3.34 28.97 13.60
CA ALA A 258 4.63 29.57 13.90
C ALA A 258 4.54 31.11 14.02
N ALA A 259 3.82 31.77 13.13
CA ALA A 259 3.59 33.21 13.18
C ALA A 259 2.77 33.63 14.43
N MET A 260 1.82 32.80 14.84
CA MET A 260 1.07 32.98 16.10
C MET A 260 2.00 32.85 17.32
N GLU A 261 2.89 31.88 17.35
CA GLU A 261 3.88 31.70 18.43
C GLU A 261 4.88 32.88 18.49
N MET A 262 5.16 33.53 17.36
CA MET A 262 5.99 34.77 17.31
C MET A 262 5.19 36.02 17.70
N GLY A 263 3.90 35.93 18.00
CA GLY A 263 3.04 37.07 18.30
C GLY A 263 2.71 37.95 17.09
N GLN A 264 2.95 37.47 15.86
CA GLN A 264 2.61 38.20 14.62
C GLN A 264 1.14 38.02 14.21
N LEU A 265 0.52 36.95 14.67
CA LEU A 265 -0.90 36.66 14.45
C LEU A 265 -1.61 36.53 15.79
N GLU A 266 -2.84 37.01 15.85
CA GLU A 266 -3.68 36.83 17.03
C GLU A 266 -4.00 35.36 17.28
N PRO A 267 -4.02 34.91 18.54
CA PRO A 267 -4.43 33.57 18.89
C PRO A 267 -5.85 33.27 18.41
N SER A 268 -5.97 32.30 17.54
CA SER A 268 -7.27 31.87 17.02
C SER A 268 -7.40 30.35 17.04
N MET A 269 -8.60 29.87 17.30
CA MET A 269 -8.89 28.43 17.29
C MET A 269 -8.69 27.84 15.91
N LEU A 270 -8.97 28.58 14.84
CA LEU A 270 -8.73 28.14 13.47
C LEU A 270 -7.24 27.82 13.23
N ILE A 271 -6.32 28.65 13.71
CA ILE A 271 -4.89 28.41 13.57
C ILE A 271 -4.46 27.16 14.37
N ARG A 272 -5.04 26.96 15.57
CA ARG A 272 -4.73 25.80 16.41
C ARG A 272 -5.28 24.48 15.84
N VAL A 273 -6.48 24.49 15.27
CA VAL A 273 -7.13 23.30 14.67
C VAL A 273 -6.68 23.06 13.23
N GLY A 274 -6.22 24.11 12.53
CA GLY A 274 -5.79 24.08 11.13
C GLY A 274 -4.86 22.94 10.76
N PRO A 275 -3.78 22.65 11.52
CA PRO A 275 -2.88 21.54 11.22
C PRO A 275 -3.54 20.17 11.22
N PHE A 276 -4.56 19.95 12.05
CA PHE A 276 -5.29 18.67 12.09
C PHE A 276 -6.20 18.50 10.87
N LEU A 277 -6.91 19.58 10.48
CA LEU A 277 -7.73 19.59 9.27
C LEU A 277 -6.86 19.38 8.02
N ALA A 278 -5.74 20.09 7.94
CA ALA A 278 -4.78 19.95 6.85
C ALA A 278 -4.15 18.55 6.79
N SER A 279 -3.85 17.95 7.96
CA SER A 279 -3.37 16.57 8.04
C SER A 279 -4.43 15.55 7.58
N ALA A 280 -5.71 15.82 7.82
CA ALA A 280 -6.79 14.98 7.27
C ALA A 280 -6.84 15.07 5.75
N VAL A 281 -6.71 16.28 5.17
CA VAL A 281 -6.62 16.48 3.71
C VAL A 281 -5.40 15.74 3.13
N LEU A 282 -4.23 15.89 3.76
CA LEU A 282 -3.01 15.15 3.36
C LEU A 282 -3.25 13.64 3.41
N SER A 283 -3.92 13.15 4.46
CA SER A 283 -4.17 11.71 4.63
C SER A 283 -5.06 11.14 3.52
N VAL A 284 -6.09 11.87 3.10
CA VAL A 284 -6.95 11.49 1.97
C VAL A 284 -6.15 11.50 0.65
N ALA A 285 -5.38 12.56 0.39
CA ALA A 285 -4.53 12.65 -0.80
C ALA A 285 -3.52 11.50 -0.87
N MET A 286 -2.91 11.15 0.27
CA MET A 286 -1.96 10.05 0.35
C MET A 286 -2.64 8.68 0.23
N ALA A 287 -3.85 8.49 0.74
CA ALA A 287 -4.60 7.25 0.55
C ALA A 287 -4.85 6.97 -0.94
N ILE A 288 -5.24 8.00 -1.70
CA ILE A 288 -5.43 7.91 -3.16
C ILE A 288 -4.10 7.57 -3.86
N ALA A 289 -3.01 8.26 -3.51
CA ALA A 289 -1.70 8.03 -4.10
C ALA A 289 -1.14 6.62 -3.82
N LEU A 290 -1.31 6.14 -2.59
CA LEU A 290 -0.87 4.81 -2.17
C LEU A 290 -1.72 3.70 -2.80
N ALA A 291 -3.03 3.92 -2.98
CA ALA A 291 -3.90 3.01 -3.73
C ALA A 291 -3.47 2.90 -5.20
N GLY A 292 -3.17 4.02 -5.87
CA GLY A 292 -2.61 4.03 -7.23
C GLY A 292 -1.30 3.22 -7.33
N ARG A 293 -0.41 3.36 -6.35
CA ARG A 293 0.84 2.58 -6.31
C ARG A 293 0.61 1.07 -6.26
N VAL A 294 -0.39 0.62 -5.50
CA VAL A 294 -0.74 -0.82 -5.43
C VAL A 294 -1.23 -1.33 -6.78
N LEU A 295 -2.04 -0.54 -7.48
CA LEU A 295 -2.51 -0.88 -8.82
C LEU A 295 -1.35 -0.97 -9.82
N ASP A 296 -0.43 0.01 -9.83
CA ASP A 296 0.78 0.00 -10.68
C ASP A 296 1.63 -1.26 -10.46
N LEU A 297 1.86 -1.62 -9.19
CA LEU A 297 2.62 -2.83 -8.85
C LEU A 297 1.94 -4.11 -9.32
N ARG A 298 0.60 -4.19 -9.26
CA ARG A 298 -0.16 -5.32 -9.79
C ARG A 298 -0.02 -5.43 -11.31
N VAL A 299 -0.22 -4.32 -12.02
CA VAL A 299 -0.08 -4.28 -13.48
C VAL A 299 1.33 -4.69 -13.91
N GLN A 300 2.38 -4.17 -13.26
CA GLN A 300 3.76 -4.54 -13.54
C GLN A 300 4.03 -6.03 -13.26
N ARG A 301 3.49 -6.56 -12.16
CA ARG A 301 3.60 -7.99 -11.84
C ARG A 301 2.92 -8.86 -12.89
N ASP A 302 1.69 -8.50 -13.28
CA ASP A 302 0.92 -9.27 -14.26
C ASP A 302 1.56 -9.23 -15.65
N LEU A 303 2.15 -8.09 -16.03
CA LEU A 303 2.95 -7.96 -17.26
C LEU A 303 4.21 -8.83 -17.20
N ALA A 304 4.95 -8.79 -16.08
CA ALA A 304 6.11 -9.64 -15.88
C ALA A 304 5.78 -11.13 -15.91
N LEU A 305 4.62 -11.53 -15.34
CA LEU A 305 4.14 -12.91 -15.42
C LEU A 305 3.80 -13.32 -16.85
N ARG A 306 3.14 -12.46 -17.62
CA ARG A 306 2.84 -12.72 -19.03
C ARG A 306 4.10 -12.88 -19.86
N MET A 307 5.10 -12.01 -19.68
CA MET A 307 6.41 -12.13 -20.35
C MET A 307 7.14 -13.42 -19.95
N ALA A 308 6.95 -13.89 -18.70
CA ALA A 308 7.52 -15.15 -18.23
C ALA A 308 6.75 -16.41 -18.72
N GLU A 309 5.58 -16.25 -19.34
CA GLU A 309 4.72 -17.34 -19.83
C GLU A 309 4.74 -17.51 -21.35
N THR A 310 5.46 -16.65 -22.10
CA THR A 310 5.60 -16.74 -23.56
C THR A 310 7.02 -17.19 -23.97
N ASP A 311 7.10 -17.87 -25.09
CA ASP A 311 8.36 -18.22 -25.75
C ASP A 311 8.83 -17.05 -26.63
N ALA A 312 10.04 -16.57 -26.41
CA ALA A 312 10.55 -15.36 -27.06
C ALA A 312 10.72 -15.50 -28.58
N MET A 313 10.94 -16.72 -29.08
CA MET A 313 11.15 -16.99 -30.50
C MET A 313 9.82 -17.11 -31.25
N THR A 314 8.89 -17.91 -30.74
CA THR A 314 7.65 -18.24 -31.45
C THR A 314 6.48 -17.33 -31.08
N GLY A 315 6.56 -16.58 -29.97
CA GLY A 315 5.45 -15.79 -29.42
C GLY A 315 4.32 -16.63 -28.82
N LEU A 316 4.39 -17.95 -28.89
CA LEU A 316 3.45 -18.87 -28.28
C LEU A 316 3.64 -18.92 -26.75
N LEU A 317 2.71 -19.58 -26.02
CA LEU A 317 2.99 -19.88 -24.62
C LEU A 317 4.24 -20.75 -24.51
N ASN A 318 5.07 -20.48 -23.52
CA ASN A 318 6.16 -21.39 -23.18
C ASN A 318 5.62 -22.56 -22.30
N ARG A 319 6.49 -23.49 -21.93
CA ARG A 319 6.12 -24.63 -21.07
C ARG A 319 5.37 -24.23 -19.81
N ARG A 320 5.79 -23.13 -19.15
CA ARG A 320 5.15 -22.64 -17.93
C ARG A 320 3.72 -22.13 -18.20
N GLY A 321 3.56 -21.33 -19.25
CA GLY A 321 2.25 -20.84 -19.69
C GLY A 321 1.32 -21.97 -20.12
N GLY A 322 1.84 -22.95 -20.89
CA GLY A 322 1.11 -24.14 -21.28
C GLY A 322 0.64 -24.98 -20.08
N GLN A 323 1.51 -25.19 -19.08
CA GLN A 323 1.12 -25.90 -17.86
C GLN A 323 0.03 -25.16 -17.06
N ALA A 324 0.11 -23.83 -16.97
CA ALA A 324 -0.90 -23.03 -16.28
C ALA A 324 -2.27 -23.18 -16.95
N GLN A 325 -2.32 -23.09 -18.29
CA GLN A 325 -3.53 -23.27 -19.09
C GLN A 325 -4.09 -24.71 -18.98
N LEU A 326 -3.21 -25.71 -19.02
CA LEU A 326 -3.62 -27.11 -18.89
C LEU A 326 -4.30 -27.36 -17.53
N ARG A 327 -3.72 -26.88 -16.42
CA ARG A 327 -4.34 -27.02 -15.08
C ARG A 327 -5.73 -26.40 -15.02
N ASP A 328 -5.87 -25.23 -15.62
CA ASP A 328 -7.14 -24.48 -15.59
C ASP A 328 -8.20 -25.17 -16.44
N MET A 329 -7.84 -25.62 -17.65
CA MET A 329 -8.73 -26.36 -18.55
C MET A 329 -9.08 -27.74 -17.97
N PHE A 330 -8.11 -28.46 -17.40
CA PHE A 330 -8.34 -29.76 -16.77
C PHE A 330 -9.38 -29.66 -15.65
N ARG A 331 -9.21 -28.70 -14.74
CA ARG A 331 -10.13 -28.47 -13.63
C ARG A 331 -11.53 -28.18 -14.14
N ARG A 332 -11.68 -27.22 -15.07
CA ARG A 332 -12.99 -26.83 -15.61
C ARG A 332 -13.66 -27.99 -16.37
N ASN A 333 -12.95 -28.65 -17.27
CA ASN A 333 -13.55 -29.71 -18.08
C ASN A 333 -13.90 -30.93 -17.25
N ARG A 334 -13.13 -31.25 -16.20
CA ARG A 334 -13.45 -32.33 -15.25
C ARG A 334 -14.68 -31.97 -14.41
N GLU A 335 -14.80 -30.75 -13.93
CA GLU A 335 -15.96 -30.27 -13.16
C GLU A 335 -17.28 -30.34 -13.96
N PHE A 336 -17.25 -29.88 -15.21
CA PHE A 336 -18.41 -29.85 -16.09
C PHE A 336 -18.56 -31.09 -16.97
N ARG A 337 -17.73 -32.11 -16.81
CA ARG A 337 -17.69 -33.34 -17.62
C ARG A 337 -17.62 -33.08 -19.11
N LEU A 338 -16.87 -32.07 -19.51
CA LEU A 338 -16.62 -31.71 -20.90
C LEU A 338 -15.38 -32.42 -21.43
N ALA A 339 -15.38 -32.70 -22.74
CA ALA A 339 -14.18 -33.25 -23.37
C ALA A 339 -13.02 -32.26 -23.32
N LEU A 340 -11.81 -32.78 -23.10
CA LEU A 340 -10.54 -32.06 -23.23
C LEU A 340 -9.56 -33.02 -23.87
N SER A 341 -8.95 -32.63 -24.98
CA SER A 341 -7.86 -33.39 -25.58
C SER A 341 -6.54 -32.58 -25.51
N VAL A 342 -5.43 -33.28 -25.33
CA VAL A 342 -4.07 -32.75 -25.39
C VAL A 342 -3.40 -33.36 -26.61
N LEU A 343 -2.92 -32.51 -27.51
CA LEU A 343 -2.13 -32.91 -28.67
C LEU A 343 -0.67 -32.50 -28.42
N PHE A 344 0.19 -33.47 -28.27
CA PHE A 344 1.64 -33.29 -28.18
C PHE A 344 2.22 -33.46 -29.57
N ILE A 345 3.10 -32.56 -30.00
CA ILE A 345 3.63 -32.44 -31.35
C ILE A 345 5.14 -32.32 -31.25
N ASP A 346 5.84 -33.10 -32.02
CA ASP A 346 7.31 -33.07 -32.09
C ASP A 346 7.78 -33.04 -33.54
N LEU A 347 8.65 -32.08 -33.85
CA LEU A 347 9.19 -31.88 -35.20
C LEU A 347 10.22 -32.95 -35.53
N ASP A 348 9.94 -33.76 -36.52
CA ASP A 348 10.84 -34.83 -36.93
C ASP A 348 12.11 -34.27 -37.59
N GLU A 349 13.26 -34.85 -37.25
CA GLU A 349 14.56 -34.65 -37.95
C GLU A 349 15.06 -33.18 -37.97
N LEU A 350 14.71 -32.37 -36.94
CA LEU A 350 15.26 -31.02 -36.83
C LEU A 350 16.77 -31.00 -36.62
N LYS A 351 17.33 -31.98 -35.91
CA LYS A 351 18.76 -32.07 -35.64
C LYS A 351 19.61 -32.16 -36.93
N PRO A 352 19.31 -33.03 -37.90
CA PRO A 352 20.01 -33.04 -39.18
C PRO A 352 20.00 -31.69 -39.92
N VAL A 353 18.89 -30.94 -39.83
CA VAL A 353 18.83 -29.59 -40.43
C VAL A 353 19.76 -28.63 -39.71
N ASN A 354 19.80 -28.65 -38.40
CA ASN A 354 20.71 -27.82 -37.60
C ASN A 354 22.18 -28.16 -37.89
N ASP A 355 22.50 -29.46 -37.99
CA ASP A 355 23.86 -29.93 -38.19
C ASP A 355 24.36 -29.59 -39.61
N SER A 356 23.49 -29.51 -40.63
CA SER A 356 23.85 -29.28 -42.03
C SER A 356 23.77 -27.80 -42.44
N LEU A 357 22.79 -27.03 -41.91
CA LEU A 357 22.48 -25.66 -42.35
C LEU A 357 22.58 -24.61 -41.24
N GLY A 358 22.91 -25.04 -40.03
CA GLY A 358 23.03 -24.17 -38.87
C GLY A 358 21.69 -23.96 -38.10
N HIS A 359 21.78 -23.44 -36.88
CA HIS A 359 20.65 -23.25 -36.00
C HIS A 359 19.57 -22.29 -36.53
N GLU A 360 19.96 -21.29 -37.31
CA GLU A 360 19.00 -20.37 -37.93
C GLU A 360 18.05 -21.07 -38.92
N ALA A 361 18.50 -22.10 -39.60
CA ALA A 361 17.63 -22.91 -40.46
C ALA A 361 16.62 -23.73 -39.64
N GLY A 362 17.04 -24.28 -38.51
CA GLY A 362 16.17 -24.95 -37.57
C GLY A 362 15.15 -24.01 -36.94
N ASP A 363 15.59 -22.80 -36.58
CA ASP A 363 14.68 -21.76 -36.06
C ASP A 363 13.62 -21.37 -37.09
N ALA A 364 13.97 -21.28 -38.38
CA ALA A 364 12.99 -21.04 -39.44
C ALA A 364 11.96 -22.19 -39.56
N CYS A 365 12.38 -23.43 -39.35
CA CYS A 365 11.47 -24.59 -39.35
C CYS A 365 10.53 -24.55 -38.12
N LEU A 366 11.03 -24.21 -36.94
CA LEU A 366 10.26 -24.08 -35.74
C LEU A 366 9.23 -22.95 -35.84
N LEU A 367 9.60 -21.80 -36.39
CA LEU A 367 8.71 -20.68 -36.67
C LEU A 367 7.63 -21.06 -37.70
N GLY A 368 8.03 -21.79 -38.76
CA GLY A 368 7.11 -22.30 -39.77
C GLY A 368 6.03 -23.23 -39.18
N LEU A 369 6.46 -24.17 -38.33
CA LEU A 369 5.52 -25.05 -37.62
C LEU A 369 4.63 -24.28 -36.65
N ALA A 370 5.20 -23.36 -35.85
CA ALA A 370 4.45 -22.54 -34.93
C ALA A 370 3.33 -21.74 -35.61
N ASN A 371 3.64 -21.14 -36.78
CA ASN A 371 2.66 -20.39 -37.57
C ASN A 371 1.54 -21.31 -38.08
N LEU A 372 1.86 -22.46 -38.63
CA LEU A 372 0.88 -23.43 -39.12
C LEU A 372 0.00 -23.94 -37.99
N LEU A 373 0.57 -24.26 -36.83
CA LEU A 373 -0.19 -24.68 -35.65
C LEU A 373 -1.15 -23.60 -35.16
N ASN A 374 -0.70 -22.35 -35.20
CA ASN A 374 -1.52 -21.21 -34.81
C ASN A 374 -2.68 -20.96 -35.79
N GLU A 375 -2.48 -21.17 -37.09
CA GLU A 375 -3.55 -21.10 -38.11
C GLU A 375 -4.62 -22.19 -37.92
N HIS A 376 -4.23 -23.34 -37.41
CA HIS A 376 -5.13 -24.47 -37.14
C HIS A 376 -5.66 -24.48 -35.69
N LEU A 377 -5.36 -23.44 -34.88
CA LEU A 377 -5.76 -23.38 -33.49
C LEU A 377 -7.25 -23.06 -33.35
N PRO A 378 -8.07 -23.94 -32.78
CA PRO A 378 -9.51 -23.69 -32.59
C PRO A 378 -9.76 -22.59 -31.57
N ALA A 379 -10.94 -21.98 -31.66
CA ALA A 379 -11.38 -21.00 -30.67
C ALA A 379 -11.43 -21.61 -29.26
N GLY A 380 -10.84 -20.92 -28.29
CA GLY A 380 -10.76 -21.37 -26.90
C GLY A 380 -9.65 -22.40 -26.62
N ALA A 381 -8.92 -22.88 -27.64
CA ALA A 381 -7.75 -23.73 -27.49
C ALA A 381 -6.51 -22.91 -27.08
N ALA A 382 -5.49 -23.58 -26.58
CA ALA A 382 -4.21 -22.95 -26.26
C ALA A 382 -3.05 -23.73 -26.92
N LEU A 383 -2.04 -22.99 -27.37
CA LEU A 383 -0.85 -23.55 -28.02
C LEU A 383 0.39 -23.09 -27.28
N SER A 384 1.30 -24.02 -27.00
CA SER A 384 2.56 -23.75 -26.30
C SER A 384 3.72 -24.46 -26.94
N ARG A 385 4.89 -23.83 -26.95
CA ARG A 385 6.18 -24.48 -27.19
C ARG A 385 6.67 -25.11 -25.90
N TRP A 386 6.76 -26.44 -25.88
CA TRP A 386 7.02 -27.19 -24.65
C TRP A 386 8.52 -27.42 -24.39
N GLY A 387 9.27 -27.61 -25.46
CA GLY A 387 10.71 -27.84 -25.45
C GLY A 387 11.37 -27.29 -26.72
N GLY A 388 12.53 -27.78 -27.08
CA GLY A 388 13.28 -27.36 -28.28
C GLY A 388 12.48 -27.45 -29.57
N ASP A 389 11.99 -28.64 -29.88
CA ASP A 389 11.21 -29.06 -31.07
C ASP A 389 9.81 -29.53 -30.74
N GLU A 390 9.37 -29.39 -29.48
CA GLU A 390 8.14 -29.89 -28.92
C GLU A 390 7.10 -28.78 -28.78
N PHE A 391 5.87 -29.06 -29.21
CA PHE A 391 4.72 -28.19 -29.06
C PHE A 391 3.54 -28.95 -28.41
N VAL A 392 2.72 -28.25 -27.66
CA VAL A 392 1.53 -28.80 -27.03
C VAL A 392 0.33 -27.92 -27.36
N MET A 393 -0.73 -28.53 -27.90
CA MET A 393 -2.01 -27.89 -28.15
C MET A 393 -3.06 -28.47 -27.22
N LEU A 394 -3.77 -27.59 -26.50
CA LEU A 394 -4.85 -27.92 -25.55
C LEU A 394 -6.18 -27.65 -26.22
N LEU A 395 -7.02 -28.67 -26.33
CA LEU A 395 -8.24 -28.69 -27.14
C LEU A 395 -9.50 -28.92 -26.28
N PRO A 396 -10.02 -27.86 -25.61
CA PRO A 396 -11.26 -27.99 -24.87
C PRO A 396 -12.44 -28.26 -25.83
N GLY A 397 -13.33 -29.18 -25.43
CA GLY A 397 -14.48 -29.58 -26.23
C GLY A 397 -14.17 -30.62 -27.34
N TYR A 398 -12.92 -31.01 -27.51
CA TYR A 398 -12.50 -32.02 -28.46
C TYR A 398 -12.43 -33.40 -27.82
N ASP A 399 -13.17 -34.35 -28.38
CA ASP A 399 -13.07 -35.77 -28.06
C ASP A 399 -11.95 -36.44 -28.87
N SER A 400 -11.72 -37.73 -28.65
CA SER A 400 -10.65 -38.48 -29.32
C SER A 400 -10.82 -38.49 -30.84
N ARG A 401 -12.07 -38.53 -31.37
CA ARG A 401 -12.34 -38.57 -32.82
C ARG A 401 -12.11 -37.22 -33.48
N SER A 402 -12.61 -36.15 -32.90
CA SER A 402 -12.43 -34.79 -33.42
C SER A 402 -10.97 -34.28 -33.26
N GLY A 403 -10.34 -34.61 -32.14
CA GLY A 403 -8.91 -34.32 -31.91
C GLY A 403 -8.00 -35.04 -32.90
N LYS A 404 -8.28 -36.33 -33.19
CA LYS A 404 -7.53 -37.12 -34.19
C LYS A 404 -7.64 -36.51 -35.59
N ARG A 405 -8.85 -36.11 -36.01
CA ARG A 405 -9.03 -35.47 -37.33
C ARG A 405 -8.23 -34.19 -37.44
N LEU A 406 -8.26 -33.33 -36.43
CA LEU A 406 -7.46 -32.09 -36.39
C LEU A 406 -5.96 -32.42 -36.47
N ALA A 407 -5.50 -33.39 -35.70
CA ALA A 407 -4.07 -33.78 -35.67
C ALA A 407 -3.61 -34.34 -37.06
N GLU A 408 -4.45 -35.16 -37.72
CA GLU A 408 -4.16 -35.68 -39.06
C GLU A 408 -4.14 -34.57 -40.10
N ASP A 409 -5.01 -33.59 -40.04
CA ASP A 409 -4.98 -32.40 -40.89
C ASP A 409 -3.72 -31.57 -40.70
N ILE A 410 -3.32 -31.29 -39.44
CA ILE A 410 -2.07 -30.62 -39.12
C ILE A 410 -0.87 -31.38 -39.67
N ALA A 411 -0.75 -32.67 -39.41
CA ALA A 411 0.36 -33.48 -39.88
C ALA A 411 0.48 -33.46 -41.42
N ARG A 412 -0.65 -33.58 -42.12
CA ARG A 412 -0.71 -33.54 -43.58
C ARG A 412 -0.33 -32.18 -44.12
N HIS A 413 -0.87 -31.09 -43.59
CA HIS A 413 -0.52 -29.74 -44.03
C HIS A 413 0.93 -29.44 -43.79
N TRP A 414 1.49 -29.81 -42.63
CA TRP A 414 2.90 -29.60 -42.33
C TRP A 414 3.81 -30.35 -43.29
N ALA A 415 3.56 -31.62 -43.58
CA ALA A 415 4.36 -32.41 -44.50
C ALA A 415 4.38 -31.82 -45.94
N LEU A 416 3.35 -31.08 -46.32
CA LEU A 416 3.24 -30.40 -47.61
C LEU A 416 3.76 -28.96 -47.60
N THR A 417 3.95 -28.35 -46.44
CA THR A 417 4.35 -26.95 -46.31
C THR A 417 5.88 -26.82 -46.40
N PRO A 418 6.41 -26.17 -47.43
CA PRO A 418 7.85 -25.99 -47.55
C PRO A 418 8.32 -24.79 -46.71
N VAL A 419 9.41 -24.98 -45.95
CA VAL A 419 10.11 -23.89 -45.29
C VAL A 419 11.26 -23.43 -46.18
N ARG A 420 11.32 -22.14 -46.50
CA ARG A 420 12.38 -21.53 -47.33
C ARG A 420 13.44 -20.90 -46.46
N TYR A 421 14.68 -21.33 -46.58
CA TYR A 421 15.83 -20.77 -45.90
C TYR A 421 17.07 -20.77 -46.80
N GLY A 422 17.78 -19.62 -46.89
CA GLY A 422 19.03 -19.51 -47.66
C GLY A 422 18.93 -19.92 -49.13
N GLY A 423 17.76 -19.76 -49.77
CA GLY A 423 17.49 -20.20 -51.15
C GLY A 423 17.14 -21.70 -51.27
N GLN A 424 17.21 -22.46 -50.21
CA GLN A 424 16.82 -23.87 -50.15
C GLN A 424 15.39 -24.06 -49.70
N THR A 425 14.80 -25.17 -50.06
CA THR A 425 13.44 -25.58 -49.66
C THR A 425 13.54 -26.80 -48.76
N LEU A 426 13.21 -26.61 -47.49
CA LEU A 426 13.21 -27.66 -46.48
C LEU A 426 11.81 -28.24 -46.32
N ARG A 427 11.72 -29.56 -46.20
CA ARG A 427 10.47 -30.27 -45.92
C ARG A 427 10.72 -31.20 -44.74
N LEU A 428 9.98 -30.94 -43.65
CA LEU A 428 10.04 -31.74 -42.44
C LEU A 428 8.66 -32.33 -42.17
N THR A 429 8.65 -33.39 -41.40
CA THR A 429 7.40 -33.99 -40.89
C THR A 429 7.32 -33.76 -39.39
N ALA A 430 6.18 -34.10 -38.81
CA ALA A 430 5.98 -34.07 -37.38
C ALA A 430 5.31 -35.36 -36.90
N SER A 431 5.69 -35.78 -35.72
CA SER A 431 5.04 -36.88 -34.99
C SER A 431 4.10 -36.34 -33.95
N LEU A 432 2.86 -36.78 -33.93
CA LEU A 432 1.81 -36.25 -33.09
C LEU A 432 1.23 -37.32 -32.17
N GLY A 433 1.02 -36.99 -30.89
CA GLY A 433 0.36 -37.86 -29.92
C GLY A 433 -0.88 -37.18 -29.33
N LEU A 434 -1.99 -37.81 -29.38
CA LEU A 434 -3.27 -37.32 -28.85
C LEU A 434 -3.68 -38.11 -27.61
N ALA A 435 -4.01 -37.43 -26.54
CA ALA A 435 -4.70 -38.00 -25.38
C ALA A 435 -5.95 -37.20 -25.06
N THR A 436 -7.05 -37.92 -24.77
CA THR A 436 -8.30 -37.29 -24.33
C THR A 436 -8.51 -37.55 -22.85
N LEU A 437 -9.02 -36.56 -22.12
CA LEU A 437 -9.29 -36.60 -20.70
C LEU A 437 -10.19 -37.82 -20.37
N SER A 438 -9.70 -38.61 -19.45
CA SER A 438 -10.35 -39.84 -18.96
C SER A 438 -10.65 -39.65 -17.46
N VAL A 439 -11.54 -40.48 -16.94
CA VAL A 439 -11.82 -40.58 -15.50
C VAL A 439 -10.63 -41.09 -14.71
N GLU A 440 -9.69 -41.75 -15.35
CA GLU A 440 -8.46 -42.31 -14.77
C GLU A 440 -7.37 -41.25 -14.60
N ASP A 441 -7.46 -40.12 -15.31
CA ASP A 441 -6.49 -39.03 -15.16
C ASP A 441 -6.62 -38.37 -13.80
N ALA A 442 -5.71 -38.67 -12.88
CA ALA A 442 -5.71 -38.14 -11.52
C ALA A 442 -5.43 -36.63 -11.51
N ASP A 443 -4.56 -36.17 -12.39
CA ASP A 443 -4.04 -34.82 -12.49
C ASP A 443 -3.77 -34.41 -13.96
N PRO A 444 -3.56 -33.13 -14.24
CA PRO A 444 -3.25 -32.64 -15.59
C PRO A 444 -1.97 -33.27 -16.19
N GLU A 445 -1.02 -33.58 -15.35
CA GLU A 445 0.27 -34.17 -15.73
C GLU A 445 0.11 -35.58 -16.30
N SER A 446 -0.82 -36.39 -15.76
CA SER A 446 -1.11 -37.75 -16.26
C SER A 446 -1.70 -37.71 -17.69
N LEU A 447 -2.61 -36.79 -17.97
CA LEU A 447 -3.17 -36.60 -19.33
C LEU A 447 -2.06 -36.20 -20.33
N LEU A 448 -1.18 -35.29 -19.91
CA LEU A 448 -0.06 -34.84 -20.73
C LEU A 448 0.94 -35.99 -21.01
N GLN A 449 1.28 -36.78 -20.00
CA GLN A 449 2.19 -37.96 -20.14
C GLN A 449 1.63 -38.98 -21.10
N ARG A 450 0.32 -39.20 -21.14
CA ARG A 450 -0.31 -40.10 -22.11
C ARG A 450 -0.17 -39.58 -23.55
N ALA A 451 -0.29 -38.25 -23.76
CA ALA A 451 -0.08 -37.64 -25.06
C ALA A 451 1.40 -37.74 -25.51
N ASP A 452 2.35 -37.50 -24.60
CA ASP A 452 3.79 -37.65 -24.86
C ASP A 452 4.15 -39.10 -25.21
N ALA A 453 3.67 -40.08 -24.43
CA ALA A 453 3.84 -41.52 -24.74
C ALA A 453 3.27 -41.90 -26.11
N ALA A 454 2.22 -41.24 -26.58
CA ALA A 454 1.68 -41.44 -27.93
C ALA A 454 2.60 -40.87 -29.01
N VAL A 455 3.25 -39.69 -28.81
CA VAL A 455 4.31 -39.18 -29.72
C VAL A 455 5.44 -40.17 -29.82
N TYR A 456 5.87 -40.69 -28.70
CA TYR A 456 6.95 -41.70 -28.71
C TYR A 456 6.59 -42.92 -29.57
N ARG A 457 5.34 -43.44 -29.48
CA ARG A 457 4.86 -44.50 -30.35
C ARG A 457 4.86 -44.08 -31.83
N ALA A 458 4.43 -42.85 -32.14
CA ALA A 458 4.44 -42.30 -33.48
C ALA A 458 5.85 -42.30 -34.10
N LYS A 459 6.84 -41.87 -33.30
CA LYS A 459 8.27 -41.87 -33.72
C LYS A 459 8.80 -43.29 -34.01
N TYR A 460 8.48 -44.26 -33.13
CA TYR A 460 8.88 -45.65 -33.32
C TYR A 460 8.18 -46.34 -34.49
N ALA A 461 6.95 -46.00 -34.78
CA ALA A 461 6.19 -46.56 -35.88
C ALA A 461 6.55 -45.99 -37.26
N GLY A 462 7.60 -45.14 -37.34
CA GLY A 462 8.12 -44.61 -38.60
C GLY A 462 7.86 -43.12 -38.82
N ARG A 463 7.53 -42.36 -37.81
CA ARG A 463 7.30 -40.88 -37.80
C ARG A 463 6.17 -40.43 -38.73
N ASN A 464 6.00 -39.13 -38.91
CA ASN A 464 5.01 -38.49 -39.79
C ASN A 464 3.60 -39.07 -39.63
N ARG A 465 3.14 -39.19 -38.42
CA ARG A 465 1.81 -39.78 -38.09
C ARG A 465 1.27 -39.30 -36.79
N VAL A 466 -0.01 -39.63 -36.61
CA VAL A 466 -0.78 -39.37 -35.37
C VAL A 466 -1.01 -40.70 -34.66
N GLU A 467 -0.62 -40.78 -33.41
CA GLU A 467 -0.96 -41.86 -32.50
C GLU A 467 -1.90 -41.36 -31.40
N VAL A 468 -2.92 -42.17 -31.09
CA VAL A 468 -3.88 -41.84 -30.03
C VAL A 468 -3.53 -42.68 -28.80
N ALA A 469 -3.45 -42.03 -27.65
CA ALA A 469 -3.36 -42.75 -26.38
C ALA A 469 -4.65 -43.49 -26.11
N GLU A 470 -4.58 -44.82 -26.05
CA GLU A 470 -5.71 -45.63 -25.61
C GLU A 470 -6.06 -45.25 -24.17
N ALA A 471 -7.35 -45.05 -23.87
CA ALA A 471 -7.80 -45.13 -22.48
C ALA A 471 -7.58 -46.59 -22.07
N ASP A 472 -6.77 -46.80 -21.03
CA ASP A 472 -6.53 -48.16 -20.54
C ASP A 472 -7.88 -48.81 -20.23
N LEU A 473 -8.31 -49.72 -21.11
CA LEU A 473 -9.47 -50.60 -20.94
C LEU A 473 -9.12 -51.70 -19.92
N ILE A 474 -8.27 -51.46 -18.98
CA ILE A 474 -7.95 -52.37 -17.89
C ILE A 474 -8.94 -52.10 -16.74
N SER A 475 -10.20 -52.51 -16.92
CA SER A 475 -11.12 -52.76 -15.79
C SER A 475 -12.46 -53.36 -16.25
N ALA A 476 -12.47 -54.24 -17.22
CA ALA A 476 -13.68 -55.04 -17.50
C ALA A 476 -13.51 -56.54 -17.16
N THR A 477 -12.50 -56.89 -16.35
CA THR A 477 -12.31 -58.27 -15.91
C THR A 477 -11.94 -58.32 -14.43
N LEU A 478 -12.85 -57.88 -13.57
CA LEU A 478 -12.84 -58.37 -12.19
C LEU A 478 -13.55 -59.73 -12.21
N PRO A 479 -12.87 -60.83 -11.80
CA PRO A 479 -13.55 -62.11 -11.61
C PRO A 479 -14.56 -61.93 -10.47
N GLN A 480 -15.83 -62.29 -10.75
CA GLN A 480 -16.85 -62.43 -9.72
C GLN A 480 -16.36 -63.46 -8.69
N THR A 481 -15.84 -63.00 -7.57
CA THR A 481 -15.55 -63.84 -6.43
C THR A 481 -16.88 -64.31 -5.87
N ARG A 482 -17.17 -65.63 -6.10
CA ARG A 482 -18.28 -66.36 -5.50
C ARG A 482 -18.39 -66.02 -4.01
N GLN A 483 -19.55 -65.57 -3.59
CA GLN A 483 -19.97 -65.58 -2.20
C GLN A 483 -19.91 -67.02 -1.69
N ALA A 484 -18.85 -67.36 -0.99
CA ALA A 484 -18.82 -68.56 -0.14
C ALA A 484 -19.56 -68.22 1.16
N GLY A 485 -20.72 -68.83 1.32
CA GLY A 485 -21.53 -68.70 2.52
C GLY A 485 -20.78 -69.22 3.75
N VAL A 486 -20.63 -68.37 4.75
CA VAL A 486 -20.27 -68.78 6.09
C VAL A 486 -21.55 -69.03 6.88
N ARG A 487 -21.86 -70.32 7.10
CA ARG A 487 -22.83 -70.76 8.11
C ARG A 487 -22.29 -70.42 9.48
N VAL A 488 -22.98 -69.59 10.22
CA VAL A 488 -22.80 -69.43 11.65
C VAL A 488 -23.48 -70.66 12.34
N ALA A 489 -22.66 -71.53 12.93
CA ALA A 489 -23.14 -72.51 13.87
C ALA A 489 -23.13 -71.90 15.27
N GLY A 490 -24.23 -71.95 15.96
CA GLY A 490 -24.40 -71.44 17.30
C GLY A 490 -23.76 -72.34 18.35
N ARG A 491 -23.31 -71.72 19.40
CA ARG A 491 -23.58 -72.02 20.83
C ARG A 491 -23.18 -70.81 21.68
#